data_ebd0ac85ab4b757ac23d8743a73f4857
#
_entry.id   ebd0ac85ab4b757ac23d8743a73f4857
#
_cell.length_a   1.000
_cell.length_b   1.000
_cell.length_c   1.000
_cell.angle_alpha   90.00
_cell.angle_beta   90.00
_cell.angle_gamma   90.00
#
_symmetry.space_group_name_H-M   'P 1'
#
loop_
_entity.id
_entity.type
_entity.pdbx_description
1 polymer ?
#
loop_
_entity_poly.entity_id
_entity_poly.type
_entity_poly.pdbx_seq_one_letter_code
_entity_poly.pdbx_strand_id
1 'polypeptide(L)'
;MNEIFFFDTYAFFEVINGNPKYKPYTECEVITTLFNLAELNYNLKKEKDKKAADEYTDKYSKFVVEVSIEDVKKAMDFKTMHRKLSIPDAVGYIISKKHGVKFLTGDKDFENIENVEFVK
;
A
#
# COMPACT_ATOMS: atom_id res chain seq x y z
N MET A 1 -16.18 12.65 -10.15
CA MET A 1 -15.48 11.39 -10.40
C MET A 1 -14.44 11.15 -9.32
N ASN A 2 -14.41 9.96 -8.77
CA ASN A 2 -13.45 9.65 -7.72
C ASN A 2 -12.12 9.20 -8.34
N GLU A 3 -11.03 9.71 -7.78
CA GLU A 3 -9.72 9.18 -8.12
C GLU A 3 -9.54 7.80 -7.48
N ILE A 4 -8.66 7.00 -8.08
CA ILE A 4 -8.29 5.68 -7.56
C ILE A 4 -6.82 5.75 -7.18
N PHE A 5 -6.49 5.31 -5.96
CA PHE A 5 -5.10 5.23 -5.50
C PHE A 5 -4.78 3.82 -5.04
N PHE A 6 -3.53 3.45 -5.21
CA PHE A 6 -3.00 2.27 -4.55
C PHE A 6 -2.53 2.67 -3.16
N PHE A 7 -3.08 2.03 -2.14
CA PHE A 7 -2.66 2.26 -0.75
C PHE A 7 -1.61 1.24 -0.36
N ASP A 8 -0.40 1.73 -0.03
CA ASP A 8 0.58 0.86 0.58
C ASP A 8 0.29 0.71 2.08
N THR A 9 1.10 -0.07 2.76
CA THR A 9 0.95 -0.29 4.19
C THR A 9 1.02 1.02 4.98
N TYR A 10 1.93 1.92 4.59
CA TYR A 10 2.07 3.23 5.22
C TYR A 10 0.75 4.02 5.15
N ALA A 11 0.13 4.05 3.97
CA ALA A 11 -1.11 4.80 3.78
C ALA A 11 -2.24 4.28 4.67
N PHE A 12 -2.40 2.97 4.76
CA PHE A 12 -3.41 2.40 5.66
C PHE A 12 -3.16 2.77 7.11
N PHE A 13 -1.91 2.73 7.56
CA PHE A 13 -1.55 3.12 8.93
C PHE A 13 -1.93 4.57 9.21
N GLU A 14 -1.63 5.47 8.27
CA GLU A 14 -1.92 6.89 8.46
C GLU A 14 -3.43 7.16 8.52
N VAL A 15 -4.21 6.44 7.73
CA VAL A 15 -5.67 6.54 7.79
C VAL A 15 -6.17 6.01 9.14
N ILE A 16 -5.69 4.85 9.56
CA ILE A 16 -6.10 4.24 10.84
C ILE A 16 -5.75 5.15 12.02
N ASN A 17 -4.59 5.78 11.97
CA ASN A 17 -4.12 6.65 13.06
C ASN A 17 -4.67 8.08 12.97
N GLY A 18 -5.49 8.37 11.96
CA GLY A 18 -6.18 9.66 11.87
C GLY A 18 -5.32 10.82 11.41
N ASN A 19 -4.26 10.58 10.63
CA ASN A 19 -3.45 11.65 10.07
C ASN A 19 -4.32 12.56 9.20
N PRO A 20 -4.49 13.86 9.56
CA PRO A 20 -5.39 14.74 8.81
C PRO A 20 -4.98 14.94 7.34
N LYS A 21 -3.71 14.76 7.02
CA LYS A 21 -3.24 14.86 5.62
C LYS A 21 -3.78 13.73 4.76
N TYR A 22 -4.18 12.61 5.37
CA TYR A 22 -4.73 11.46 4.64
C TYR A 22 -6.25 11.49 4.54
N LYS A 23 -6.91 12.42 5.24
CA LYS A 23 -8.38 12.51 5.21
C LYS A 23 -8.97 12.62 3.79
N PRO A 24 -8.40 13.44 2.88
CA PRO A 24 -8.96 13.52 1.52
C PRO A 24 -8.94 12.17 0.78
N TYR A 25 -7.98 11.31 1.10
CA TYR A 25 -7.83 10.02 0.41
C TYR A 25 -8.84 8.98 0.90
N THR A 26 -9.49 9.21 2.04
CA THR A 26 -10.54 8.31 2.53
C THR A 26 -11.79 8.36 1.67
N GLU A 27 -11.90 9.39 0.82
CA GLU A 27 -13.03 9.56 -0.11
C GLU A 27 -12.73 9.00 -1.49
N CYS A 28 -11.52 8.51 -1.72
CA CYS A 28 -11.10 7.98 -3.02
C CYS A 28 -11.36 6.49 -3.10
N GLU A 29 -11.36 5.96 -4.32
CA GLU A 29 -11.36 4.52 -4.51
C GLU A 29 -9.95 3.98 -4.21
N VAL A 30 -9.88 2.77 -3.67
CA VAL A 30 -8.63 2.19 -3.16
C VAL A 30 -8.43 0.82 -3.78
N ILE A 31 -7.20 0.55 -4.20
CA ILE A 31 -6.76 -0.82 -4.48
C ILE A 31 -5.51 -1.12 -3.64
N THR A 32 -5.28 -2.39 -3.38
CA THR A 32 -4.10 -2.85 -2.66
C THR A 32 -3.82 -4.31 -3.01
N THR A 33 -2.83 -4.91 -2.39
CA THR A 33 -2.52 -6.32 -2.61
C THR A 33 -2.57 -7.10 -1.31
N LEU A 34 -2.66 -8.42 -1.44
CA LEU A 34 -2.58 -9.33 -0.30
C LEU A 34 -1.25 -9.17 0.46
N PHE A 35 -0.16 -8.87 -0.26
CA PHE A 35 1.15 -8.65 0.36
C PHE A 35 1.14 -7.43 1.28
N ASN A 36 0.48 -6.36 0.86
CA ASN A 36 0.36 -5.15 1.67
C ASN A 36 -0.52 -5.39 2.88
N LEU A 37 -1.61 -6.14 2.73
CA LEU A 37 -2.46 -6.48 3.88
C LEU A 37 -1.77 -7.40 4.87
N ALA A 38 -0.91 -8.31 4.39
CA ALA A 38 -0.13 -9.16 5.30
C ALA A 38 0.79 -8.30 6.17
N GLU A 39 1.49 -7.36 5.56
CA GLU A 39 2.38 -6.44 6.28
C GLU A 39 1.59 -5.57 7.26
N LEU A 40 0.45 -5.06 6.83
CA LEU A 40 -0.42 -4.25 7.68
C LEU A 40 -0.89 -5.05 8.90
N ASN A 41 -1.37 -6.26 8.68
CA ASN A 41 -1.84 -7.13 9.75
C ASN A 41 -0.74 -7.39 10.78
N TYR A 42 0.46 -7.73 10.30
CA TYR A 42 1.60 -7.98 11.16
C TYR A 42 1.94 -6.75 12.01
N ASN A 43 2.04 -5.60 11.37
CA ASN A 43 2.38 -4.35 12.07
C ASN A 43 1.31 -3.95 13.08
N LEU A 44 0.04 -4.11 12.73
CA LEU A 44 -1.06 -3.80 13.66
C LEU A 44 -1.05 -4.74 14.86
N LYS A 45 -0.69 -6.00 14.68
CA LYS A 45 -0.56 -6.94 15.81
C LYS A 45 0.54 -6.53 16.76
N LYS A 46 1.62 -5.94 16.26
CA LYS A 46 2.70 -5.43 17.11
C LYS A 46 2.30 -4.17 17.86
N GLU A 47 1.60 -3.26 17.22
CA GLU A 47 1.32 -1.94 17.77
C GLU A 47 -0.02 -1.83 18.45
N LYS A 48 -0.96 -2.66 18.11
CA LYS A 48 -2.30 -2.67 18.72
C LYS A 48 -2.55 -4.06 19.31
N ASP A 49 -3.58 -4.73 18.86
CA ASP A 49 -3.87 -6.09 19.32
C ASP A 49 -4.41 -6.95 18.16
N LYS A 50 -4.53 -8.24 18.42
CA LYS A 50 -4.99 -9.20 17.41
C LYS A 50 -6.38 -8.85 16.88
N LYS A 51 -7.30 -8.48 17.78
CA LYS A 51 -8.68 -8.21 17.38
C LYS A 51 -8.76 -7.02 16.42
N ALA A 52 -8.11 -5.89 16.79
CA ALA A 52 -8.10 -4.71 15.95
C ALA A 52 -7.39 -5.00 14.61
N ALA A 53 -6.25 -5.71 14.65
CA ALA A 53 -5.51 -6.04 13.45
C ALA A 53 -6.37 -6.84 12.47
N ASP A 54 -7.03 -7.88 12.94
CA ASP A 54 -7.85 -8.73 12.09
C ASP A 54 -9.08 -7.99 11.56
N GLU A 55 -9.70 -7.14 12.37
CA GLU A 55 -10.86 -6.34 11.95
C GLU A 55 -10.49 -5.37 10.82
N TYR A 56 -9.36 -4.66 10.94
CA TYR A 56 -8.90 -3.77 9.88
C TYR A 56 -8.54 -4.54 8.61
N THR A 57 -7.88 -5.67 8.76
CA THR A 57 -7.51 -6.50 7.61
C THR A 57 -8.77 -6.98 6.87
N ASP A 58 -9.77 -7.44 7.59
CA ASP A 58 -11.04 -7.86 7.00
C ASP A 58 -11.73 -6.69 6.29
N LYS A 59 -11.73 -5.52 6.92
CA LYS A 59 -12.35 -4.33 6.35
C LYS A 59 -11.75 -3.96 5.01
N TYR A 60 -10.42 -4.05 4.89
CA TYR A 60 -9.72 -3.64 3.68
C TYR A 60 -9.56 -4.76 2.65
N SER A 61 -9.96 -5.99 2.99
CA SER A 61 -9.81 -7.14 2.08
C SER A 61 -10.55 -6.94 0.76
N LYS A 62 -11.62 -6.18 0.76
CA LYS A 62 -12.41 -5.90 -0.47
C LYS A 62 -11.63 -5.09 -1.50
N PHE A 63 -10.52 -4.46 -1.13
CA PHE A 63 -9.70 -3.64 -2.02
C PHE A 63 -8.60 -4.43 -2.71
N VAL A 64 -8.44 -5.71 -2.39
CA VAL A 64 -7.33 -6.52 -2.90
C VAL A 64 -7.53 -6.83 -4.38
N VAL A 65 -6.49 -6.57 -5.17
CA VAL A 65 -6.44 -6.96 -6.59
C VAL A 65 -5.44 -8.08 -6.77
N GLU A 66 -5.57 -8.80 -7.89
CA GLU A 66 -4.72 -9.96 -8.18
C GLU A 66 -3.28 -9.58 -8.45
N VAL A 67 -2.38 -10.45 -8.00
CA VAL A 67 -0.94 -10.36 -8.31
C VAL A 67 -0.56 -11.65 -9.02
N SER A 68 -0.11 -11.53 -10.26
CA SER A 68 0.32 -12.69 -11.05
C SER A 68 1.79 -12.99 -10.80
N ILE A 69 2.23 -14.16 -11.27
CA ILE A 69 3.67 -14.51 -11.21
C ILE A 69 4.50 -13.51 -11.99
N GLU A 70 4.00 -13.05 -13.15
CA GLU A 70 4.72 -12.03 -13.93
C GLU A 70 4.86 -10.72 -13.15
N ASP A 71 3.82 -10.33 -12.41
CA ASP A 71 3.88 -9.15 -11.54
C ASP A 71 4.95 -9.31 -10.47
N VAL A 72 5.03 -10.49 -9.85
CA VAL A 72 6.06 -10.78 -8.83
C VAL A 72 7.46 -10.66 -9.42
N LYS A 73 7.69 -11.22 -10.62
CA LYS A 73 8.99 -11.12 -11.29
C LYS A 73 9.38 -9.68 -11.55
N LYS A 74 8.45 -8.88 -12.07
CA LYS A 74 8.70 -7.45 -12.32
C LYS A 74 8.98 -6.70 -11.04
N ALA A 75 8.23 -7.01 -9.98
CA ALA A 75 8.44 -6.38 -8.68
C ALA A 75 9.82 -6.70 -8.13
N MET A 76 10.28 -7.93 -8.30
CA MET A 76 11.62 -8.30 -7.81
C MET A 76 12.73 -7.66 -8.64
N ASP A 77 12.53 -7.50 -9.96
CA ASP A 77 13.46 -6.70 -10.77
C ASP A 77 13.54 -5.27 -10.23
N PHE A 78 12.40 -4.65 -9.95
CA PHE A 78 12.35 -3.31 -9.39
C PHE A 78 13.05 -3.23 -8.03
N LYS A 79 12.82 -4.23 -7.17
CA LYS A 79 13.45 -4.28 -5.85
C LYS A 79 14.98 -4.40 -5.94
N THR A 80 15.51 -5.12 -6.92
CA THR A 80 16.99 -5.20 -7.06
C THR A 80 17.62 -3.85 -7.29
N MET A 81 16.88 -2.90 -7.86
CA MET A 81 17.33 -1.54 -8.11
C MET A 81 16.97 -0.58 -6.98
N HIS A 82 16.10 -0.99 -6.07
CA HIS A 82 15.63 -0.20 -4.94
C HIS A 82 15.62 -1.06 -3.69
N ARG A 83 16.81 -1.39 -3.21
CA ARG A 83 17.02 -2.42 -2.19
C ARG A 83 16.38 -2.14 -0.84
N LYS A 84 16.13 -0.87 -0.52
CA LYS A 84 15.51 -0.50 0.76
C LYS A 84 14.03 -0.82 0.80
N LEU A 85 13.39 -0.99 -0.35
CA LEU A 85 11.98 -1.31 -0.40
C LEU A 85 11.75 -2.74 0.03
N SER A 86 10.68 -2.97 0.79
CA SER A 86 10.28 -4.32 1.17
C SER A 86 9.64 -5.04 -0.03
N ILE A 87 9.42 -6.34 0.11
CA ILE A 87 8.69 -7.09 -0.91
C ILE A 87 7.27 -6.53 -1.12
N PRO A 88 6.47 -6.27 -0.07
CA PRO A 88 5.16 -5.64 -0.26
C PRO A 88 5.25 -4.27 -0.94
N ASP A 89 6.26 -3.46 -0.61
CA ASP A 89 6.46 -2.17 -1.27
C ASP A 89 6.65 -2.34 -2.77
N ALA A 90 7.55 -3.23 -3.16
CA ALA A 90 7.88 -3.44 -4.57
C ALA A 90 6.69 -4.02 -5.34
N VAL A 91 6.01 -5.01 -4.77
CA VAL A 91 4.84 -5.62 -5.39
C VAL A 91 3.74 -4.58 -5.56
N GLY A 92 3.45 -3.82 -4.52
CA GLY A 92 2.42 -2.79 -4.57
C GLY A 92 2.71 -1.74 -5.62
N TYR A 93 3.95 -1.30 -5.72
CA TYR A 93 4.34 -0.30 -6.70
C TYR A 93 4.11 -0.79 -8.14
N ILE A 94 4.53 -2.01 -8.44
CA ILE A 94 4.33 -2.59 -9.78
C ILE A 94 2.83 -2.73 -10.09
N ILE A 95 2.03 -3.16 -9.12
CA ILE A 95 0.58 -3.26 -9.30
C ILE A 95 -0.05 -1.88 -9.54
N SER A 96 0.40 -0.84 -8.83
CA SER A 96 -0.11 0.51 -9.07
C SER A 96 0.15 0.95 -10.51
N LYS A 97 1.32 0.67 -11.04
CA LYS A 97 1.65 1.00 -12.44
C LYS A 97 0.83 0.19 -13.42
N LYS A 98 0.63 -1.09 -13.14
CA LYS A 98 -0.18 -1.97 -13.99
C LYS A 98 -1.61 -1.47 -14.11
N HIS A 99 -2.18 -0.97 -13.04
CA HIS A 99 -3.54 -0.44 -13.01
C HIS A 99 -3.63 1.03 -13.43
N GLY A 100 -2.51 1.68 -13.71
CA GLY A 100 -2.50 3.08 -14.13
C GLY A 100 -2.93 4.04 -13.03
N VAL A 101 -2.68 3.71 -11.77
CA VAL A 101 -3.02 4.54 -10.62
C VAL A 101 -1.78 4.92 -9.85
N LYS A 102 -1.85 6.01 -9.08
CA LYS A 102 -0.71 6.43 -8.28
C LYS A 102 -0.61 5.62 -6.99
N PHE A 103 0.63 5.42 -6.57
CA PHE A 103 1.00 4.71 -5.36
C PHE A 103 1.05 5.73 -4.22
N LEU A 104 0.11 5.63 -3.28
CA LEU A 104 0.00 6.57 -2.17
C LEU A 104 0.85 6.09 -1.00
N THR A 105 1.82 6.90 -0.59
CA THR A 105 2.70 6.58 0.53
C THR A 105 3.31 7.85 1.11
N GLY A 106 3.80 7.76 2.34
CA GLY A 106 4.65 8.78 2.94
C GLY A 106 6.02 8.24 3.32
N ASP A 107 6.33 7.02 2.91
CA ASP A 107 7.65 6.42 3.15
C ASP A 107 8.68 7.14 2.29
N LYS A 108 9.69 7.74 2.94
CA LYS A 108 10.69 8.53 2.24
C LYS A 108 11.48 7.73 1.20
N ASP A 109 11.52 6.42 1.29
CA ASP A 109 12.18 5.59 0.29
C ASP A 109 11.50 5.67 -1.07
N PHE A 110 10.27 6.16 -1.13
CA PHE A 110 9.54 6.41 -2.37
C PHE A 110 9.54 7.87 -2.82
N GLU A 111 10.15 8.77 -2.07
CA GLU A 111 9.97 10.22 -2.26
C GLU A 111 10.29 10.70 -3.67
N ASN A 112 11.30 10.14 -4.32
CA ASN A 112 11.73 10.56 -5.64
C ASN A 112 11.43 9.53 -6.73
N ILE A 113 10.53 8.60 -6.48
CA ILE A 113 10.13 7.60 -7.46
C ILE A 113 8.90 8.09 -8.20
N GLU A 114 8.87 7.90 -9.52
CA GLU A 114 7.73 8.31 -10.34
C GLU A 114 6.47 7.53 -9.99
N ASN A 115 5.32 8.04 -10.38
CA ASN A 115 4.02 7.42 -10.13
C ASN A 115 3.65 7.33 -8.65
N VAL A 116 4.24 8.18 -7.83
CA VAL A 116 3.99 8.19 -6.39
C VAL A 116 3.25 9.46 -6.01
N GLU A 117 2.18 9.29 -5.22
CA GLU A 117 1.53 10.39 -4.52
C GLU A 117 2.15 10.40 -3.12
N PHE A 118 3.07 11.32 -2.90
CA PHE A 118 3.85 11.33 -1.66
C PHE A 118 3.19 12.26 -0.63
N VAL A 119 2.74 11.67 0.47
CA VAL A 119 2.08 12.41 1.57
C VAL A 119 2.70 11.94 2.88
N LYS A 120 3.53 12.77 3.45
CA LYS A 120 4.21 12.41 4.69
C LYS A 120 3.42 12.82 5.94
#